data_e93e2c3254618b106f7b0019b38ea24a
#
_entry.id   e93e2c3254618b106f7b0019b38ea24a
#
_cell.length_a   1.000
_cell.length_b   1.000
_cell.length_c   1.000
_cell.angle_alpha   90.00
_cell.angle_beta   90.00
_cell.angle_gamma   90.00
#
_symmetry.space_group_name_H-M   'P 1'
#
loop_
_entity.id
_entity.type
_entity.pdbx_description
1 polymer ?
#
loop_
_entity_poly.entity_id
_entity_poly.type
_entity_poly.pdbx_seq_one_letter_code
_entity_poly.pdbx_strand_id
1 'polypeptide(L)'
;VFGKGTPEIYVNGRKLTDKNELQTISSKDVKNVTVITTPGAQYDAQVNSVIRITTVKKQGYGWSGNFQAKYGFAMKNAWQEQANLNYRVGGLDVFGGLMWSDSYFYDKLGLDEYINGNQHQIYQKSVGRIDARNYGPDANLGFNYEFNENHTIGLKYKFGSGYTKYFAVRQNYSIFQDGVHQGDVNYLNDESDSKQGPFHQADFYYDGKIGKWSIDLNASALWRTKDQIQKATETSSELGDQIVCSDSHTKGKLLAGKLVVSYPLTDQLNIDFGSEYTNSDSHTNNQNEGGVAASNNSRIKEQNIAAFAEAAWSLG
;
A
#
# COMPACT_ATOMS: atom_id res chain seq x y z
N VAL A 1 -1.62 13.52 10.93
CA VAL A 1 -2.14 14.54 11.84
C VAL A 1 -1.81 14.11 13.27
N PHE A 2 -1.28 15.02 14.09
CA PHE A 2 -0.84 14.68 15.43
C PHE A 2 -1.99 14.09 16.26
N GLY A 3 -1.75 12.96 16.91
CA GLY A 3 -2.75 12.24 17.72
C GLY A 3 -3.89 11.56 16.96
N LYS A 4 -3.96 11.68 15.62
CA LYS A 4 -5.03 11.13 14.78
C LYS A 4 -4.57 9.99 13.84
N GLY A 5 -3.31 9.55 13.97
CA GLY A 5 -2.75 8.52 13.11
C GLY A 5 -2.44 9.02 11.69
N THR A 6 -2.38 8.08 10.75
CA THR A 6 -2.10 8.38 9.35
C THR A 6 -3.34 8.93 8.66
N PRO A 7 -3.31 10.16 8.10
CA PRO A 7 -4.45 10.72 7.39
C PRO A 7 -4.67 10.04 6.03
N GLU A 8 -5.91 10.02 5.57
CA GLU A 8 -6.19 9.88 4.15
C GLU A 8 -5.86 11.17 3.42
N ILE A 9 -5.27 11.06 2.23
CA ILE A 9 -4.85 12.21 1.46
C ILE A 9 -5.59 12.23 0.14
N TYR A 10 -6.12 13.38 -0.19
CA TYR A 10 -6.79 13.65 -1.46
C TYR A 10 -6.05 14.77 -2.20
N VAL A 11 -5.82 14.60 -3.48
CA VAL A 11 -5.23 15.62 -4.36
C VAL A 11 -6.23 15.93 -5.47
N ASN A 12 -6.71 17.16 -5.52
CA ASN A 12 -7.74 17.61 -6.47
C ASN A 12 -8.97 16.68 -6.51
N GLY A 13 -9.49 16.31 -5.32
CA GLY A 13 -10.63 15.40 -5.17
C GLY A 13 -10.30 13.91 -5.25
N ARG A 14 -9.20 13.51 -5.84
CA ARG A 14 -8.79 12.11 -5.99
C ARG A 14 -8.07 11.59 -4.74
N LYS A 15 -8.53 10.45 -4.20
CA LYS A 15 -7.83 9.76 -3.10
C LYS A 15 -6.44 9.32 -3.55
N LEU A 16 -5.45 9.65 -2.75
CA LEU A 16 -4.06 9.29 -3.00
C LEU A 16 -3.81 7.86 -2.50
N THR A 17 -3.57 6.94 -3.40
CA THR A 17 -3.29 5.53 -3.08
C THR A 17 -1.79 5.26 -2.88
N ASP A 18 -0.94 6.17 -3.35
CA ASP A 18 0.52 6.06 -3.27
C ASP A 18 1.13 7.36 -2.72
N LYS A 19 1.74 7.27 -1.54
CA LYS A 19 2.38 8.42 -0.89
C LYS A 19 3.56 9.01 -1.69
N ASN A 20 4.16 8.22 -2.58
CA ASN A 20 5.25 8.71 -3.43
C ASN A 20 4.76 9.78 -4.43
N GLU A 21 3.46 9.82 -4.74
CA GLU A 21 2.89 10.87 -5.57
C GLU A 21 3.03 12.26 -4.93
N LEU A 22 3.04 12.36 -3.60
CA LEU A 22 3.26 13.65 -2.91
C LEU A 22 4.64 14.23 -3.23
N GLN A 23 5.64 13.40 -3.47
CA GLN A 23 6.99 13.85 -3.81
C GLN A 23 7.05 14.50 -5.21
N THR A 24 6.04 14.28 -6.04
CA THR A 24 5.94 14.89 -7.38
C THR A 24 5.25 16.25 -7.35
N ILE A 25 4.61 16.62 -6.24
CA ILE A 25 3.91 17.90 -6.08
C ILE A 25 4.89 18.89 -5.44
N SER A 26 5.26 19.92 -6.19
CA SER A 26 6.07 21.00 -5.65
C SER A 26 5.21 21.90 -4.74
N SER A 27 5.78 22.42 -3.65
CA SER A 27 5.07 23.34 -2.74
C SER A 27 4.52 24.59 -3.45
N LYS A 28 5.20 25.07 -4.50
CA LYS A 28 4.73 26.18 -5.35
C LYS A 28 3.48 25.85 -6.19
N ASP A 29 3.23 24.56 -6.41
CA ASP A 29 2.07 24.08 -7.15
C ASP A 29 0.85 23.83 -6.23
N VAL A 30 0.99 24.01 -4.93
CA VAL A 30 -0.09 23.86 -3.96
C VAL A 30 -0.85 25.17 -3.82
N LYS A 31 -2.16 25.16 -4.10
CA LYS A 31 -3.05 26.31 -3.93
C LYS A 31 -3.60 26.36 -2.51
N ASN A 32 -4.06 25.23 -1.99
CA ASN A 32 -4.66 25.11 -0.69
C ASN A 32 -4.46 23.72 -0.10
N VAL A 33 -4.33 23.65 1.23
CA VAL A 33 -4.32 22.41 2.00
C VAL A 33 -5.39 22.52 3.07
N THR A 34 -6.40 21.67 3.02
CA THR A 34 -7.45 21.58 4.03
C THR A 34 -7.21 20.34 4.88
N VAL A 35 -7.14 20.50 6.19
CA VAL A 35 -7.03 19.40 7.14
C VAL A 35 -8.36 19.22 7.86
N ILE A 36 -8.96 18.03 7.69
CA ILE A 36 -10.21 17.66 8.32
C ILE A 36 -9.87 16.70 9.46
N THR A 37 -10.08 17.15 10.69
CA THR A 37 -9.77 16.39 11.92
C THR A 37 -10.96 15.60 12.45
N THR A 38 -12.15 15.86 11.91
CA THR A 38 -13.39 15.14 12.20
C THR A 38 -14.07 14.84 10.86
N PRO A 39 -13.62 13.76 10.18
CA PRO A 39 -14.19 13.36 8.90
C PRO A 39 -15.67 13.00 9.06
N GLY A 40 -16.49 13.47 8.13
CA GLY A 40 -17.92 13.15 8.10
C GLY A 40 -18.21 11.75 7.55
N ALA A 41 -19.50 11.43 7.39
CA ALA A 41 -19.98 10.11 6.98
C ALA A 41 -19.53 9.69 5.57
N GLN A 42 -19.06 10.62 4.77
CA GLN A 42 -18.47 10.34 3.46
C GLN A 42 -17.11 9.60 3.52
N TYR A 43 -16.48 9.50 4.69
CA TYR A 43 -15.22 8.80 4.88
C TYR A 43 -15.44 7.51 5.65
N ASP A 44 -14.52 6.54 5.49
CA ASP A 44 -14.56 5.29 6.26
C ASP A 44 -14.53 5.60 7.77
N ALA A 45 -15.27 4.83 8.57
CA ALA A 45 -15.36 5.00 10.02
C ALA A 45 -13.99 4.88 10.74
N GLN A 46 -13.00 4.25 10.12
CA GLN A 46 -11.65 4.15 10.64
C GLN A 46 -10.76 5.35 10.31
N VAL A 47 -11.25 6.27 9.44
CA VAL A 47 -10.50 7.46 9.03
C VAL A 47 -10.62 8.54 10.08
N ASN A 48 -9.55 8.78 10.80
CA ASN A 48 -9.51 9.77 11.89
C ASN A 48 -9.14 11.19 11.42
N SER A 49 -8.63 11.32 10.21
CA SER A 49 -8.26 12.62 9.62
C SER A 49 -8.08 12.52 8.12
N VAL A 50 -8.35 13.63 7.44
CA VAL A 50 -8.21 13.75 5.99
C VAL A 50 -7.42 15.01 5.65
N ILE A 51 -6.55 14.92 4.66
CA ILE A 51 -5.83 16.06 4.08
C ILE A 51 -6.28 16.19 2.63
N ARG A 52 -6.89 17.32 2.30
CA ARG A 52 -7.23 17.68 0.92
C ARG A 52 -6.22 18.70 0.40
N ILE A 53 -5.52 18.36 -0.68
CA ILE A 53 -4.57 19.23 -1.34
C ILE A 53 -5.20 19.67 -2.66
N THR A 54 -5.38 20.97 -2.83
CA THR A 54 -5.76 21.56 -4.10
C THR A 54 -4.52 22.18 -4.72
N THR A 55 -4.19 21.79 -5.94
CA THR A 55 -3.05 22.37 -6.65
C THR A 55 -3.48 23.60 -7.44
N VAL A 56 -2.54 24.50 -7.69
CA VAL A 56 -2.73 25.60 -8.64
C VAL A 56 -2.95 24.98 -10.02
N LYS A 57 -3.93 25.46 -10.76
CA LYS A 57 -4.03 25.13 -12.18
C LYS A 57 -2.73 25.57 -12.84
N LYS A 58 -1.91 24.63 -13.30
CA LYS A 58 -0.67 24.97 -14.00
C LYS A 58 -1.07 25.70 -15.27
N GLN A 59 -0.73 26.97 -15.32
CA GLN A 59 -0.86 27.74 -16.56
C GLN A 59 0.35 27.41 -17.43
N GLY A 60 0.12 26.96 -18.64
CA GLY A 60 1.16 26.66 -19.62
C GLY A 60 0.85 25.43 -20.47
N TYR A 61 1.39 25.45 -21.66
CA TYR A 61 1.34 24.36 -22.61
C TYR A 61 2.74 23.76 -22.74
N GLY A 62 2.83 22.47 -23.00
CA GLY A 62 4.07 21.81 -23.34
C GLY A 62 4.48 20.71 -22.40
N TRP A 63 5.75 20.37 -22.50
CA TRP A 63 6.35 19.26 -21.76
C TRP A 63 6.98 19.74 -20.44
N SER A 64 6.84 18.93 -19.42
CA SER A 64 7.60 19.04 -18.19
C SER A 64 7.97 17.65 -17.69
N GLY A 65 9.07 17.53 -16.97
CA GLY A 65 9.50 16.25 -16.45
C GLY A 65 10.66 16.40 -15.49
N ASN A 66 10.97 15.32 -14.81
CA ASN A 66 12.13 15.20 -13.95
C ASN A 66 12.74 13.81 -14.09
N PHE A 67 14.04 13.75 -13.94
CA PHE A 67 14.80 12.52 -13.78
C PHE A 67 15.51 12.57 -12.44
N GLN A 68 15.50 11.44 -11.71
CA GLN A 68 16.19 11.29 -10.45
C GLN A 68 16.94 9.97 -10.46
N ALA A 69 18.22 10.01 -10.10
CA ALA A 69 19.00 8.82 -9.80
C ALA A 69 19.50 8.93 -8.36
N LYS A 70 19.34 7.85 -7.59
CA LYS A 70 19.84 7.71 -6.23
C LYS A 70 20.76 6.53 -6.16
N TYR A 71 21.91 6.72 -5.54
CA TYR A 71 22.84 5.65 -5.21
C TYR A 71 23.10 5.69 -3.71
N GLY A 72 23.08 4.53 -3.09
CA GLY A 72 23.37 4.35 -1.67
C GLY A 72 24.31 3.17 -1.47
N PHE A 73 25.09 3.24 -0.41
CA PHE A 73 25.97 2.16 0.02
C PHE A 73 25.87 2.02 1.54
N ALA A 74 25.36 0.87 2.00
CA ALA A 74 25.36 0.50 3.39
C ALA A 74 25.60 -1.01 3.49
N MET A 75 26.82 -1.48 3.49
CA MET A 75 27.27 -2.87 3.35
C MET A 75 27.16 -3.42 1.91
N LYS A 76 26.14 -3.10 1.15
CA LYS A 76 25.95 -3.44 -0.26
C LYS A 76 25.36 -2.27 -1.02
N ASN A 77 25.50 -2.28 -2.35
CA ASN A 77 25.01 -1.22 -3.21
C ASN A 77 23.49 -1.20 -3.28
N ALA A 78 22.92 0.00 -3.35
CA ALA A 78 21.53 0.23 -3.65
C ALA A 78 21.42 1.37 -4.67
N TRP A 79 20.55 1.23 -5.65
CA TRP A 79 20.27 2.30 -6.61
C TRP A 79 18.77 2.39 -6.93
N GLN A 80 18.36 3.56 -7.29
CA GLN A 80 17.01 3.85 -7.77
C GLN A 80 17.09 4.88 -8.88
N GLU A 81 16.41 4.62 -9.97
CA GLU A 81 16.25 5.51 -11.08
C GLU A 81 14.77 5.78 -11.30
N GLN A 82 14.41 7.03 -11.49
CA GLN A 82 13.04 7.46 -11.72
C GLN A 82 13.00 8.54 -12.79
N ALA A 83 12.13 8.37 -13.77
CA ALA A 83 11.80 9.37 -14.78
C ALA A 83 10.30 9.65 -14.74
N ASN A 84 9.91 10.92 -14.68
CA ASN A 84 8.53 11.35 -14.81
C ASN A 84 8.43 12.35 -15.94
N LEU A 85 7.37 12.24 -16.74
CA LEU A 85 7.08 13.10 -17.87
C LEU A 85 5.62 13.52 -17.81
N ASN A 86 5.37 14.78 -18.14
CA ASN A 86 4.04 15.35 -18.22
C ASN A 86 3.95 16.21 -19.48
N TYR A 87 2.81 16.10 -20.16
CA TYR A 87 2.47 16.94 -21.31
C TYR A 87 1.10 17.57 -21.12
N ARG A 88 1.03 18.89 -21.27
CA ARG A 88 -0.21 19.64 -21.09
C ARG A 88 -0.56 20.44 -22.34
N VAL A 89 -1.83 20.35 -22.74
CA VAL A 89 -2.41 21.14 -23.84
C VAL A 89 -3.90 21.39 -23.58
N GLY A 90 -4.30 22.66 -23.51
CA GLY A 90 -5.66 23.01 -23.16
C GLY A 90 -6.10 22.43 -21.82
N GLY A 91 -7.26 21.77 -21.79
CA GLY A 91 -7.75 21.05 -20.62
C GLY A 91 -7.12 19.66 -20.41
N LEU A 92 -6.31 19.18 -21.35
CA LEU A 92 -5.68 17.85 -21.28
C LEU A 92 -4.34 17.91 -20.57
N ASP A 93 -4.14 17.02 -19.62
CA ASP A 93 -2.89 16.79 -18.89
C ASP A 93 -2.57 15.29 -18.91
N VAL A 94 -1.55 14.89 -19.69
CA VAL A 94 -1.11 13.48 -19.78
C VAL A 94 0.19 13.34 -19.01
N PHE A 95 0.28 12.35 -18.17
CA PHE A 95 1.47 12.10 -17.35
C PHE A 95 1.85 10.62 -17.31
N GLY A 96 3.13 10.39 -17.13
CA GLY A 96 3.67 9.05 -16.98
C GLY A 96 4.96 9.04 -16.18
N GLY A 97 5.25 7.89 -15.57
CA GLY A 97 6.47 7.70 -14.80
C GLY A 97 6.95 6.26 -14.90
N LEU A 98 8.26 6.12 -14.86
CA LEU A 98 8.98 4.85 -14.78
C LEU A 98 9.94 4.93 -13.61
N MET A 99 10.01 3.87 -12.81
CA MET A 99 10.97 3.72 -11.72
C MET A 99 11.55 2.32 -11.77
N TRP A 100 12.84 2.24 -11.58
CA TRP A 100 13.55 1.01 -11.27
C TRP A 100 14.24 1.16 -9.94
N SER A 101 14.15 0.14 -9.10
CA SER A 101 14.88 0.08 -7.84
C SER A 101 15.60 -1.25 -7.69
N ASP A 102 16.79 -1.22 -7.11
CA ASP A 102 17.56 -2.40 -6.72
C ASP A 102 18.29 -2.07 -5.42
N SER A 103 17.95 -2.79 -4.37
CA SER A 103 18.46 -2.53 -3.04
C SER A 103 18.73 -3.81 -2.27
N TYR A 104 19.73 -3.76 -1.38
CA TYR A 104 19.97 -4.80 -0.42
C TYR A 104 19.48 -4.39 0.95
N PHE A 105 18.80 -5.32 1.61
CA PHE A 105 18.38 -5.20 2.99
C PHE A 105 19.26 -6.10 3.85
N TYR A 106 19.75 -5.55 4.94
CA TYR A 106 20.51 -6.28 5.96
C TYR A 106 20.05 -5.78 7.32
N ASP A 107 19.69 -6.72 8.19
CA ASP A 107 19.32 -6.39 9.56
C ASP A 107 19.83 -7.43 10.53
N LYS A 108 20.06 -7.02 11.79
CA LYS A 108 20.35 -7.88 12.91
C LYS A 108 19.15 -7.92 13.82
N LEU A 109 18.71 -9.12 14.14
CA LEU A 109 17.59 -9.36 15.02
C LEU A 109 18.08 -9.83 16.37
N GLY A 110 17.48 -9.32 17.43
CA GLY A 110 17.58 -9.85 18.78
C GLY A 110 16.18 -9.89 19.38
N LEU A 111 15.80 -11.02 19.96
CA LEU A 111 14.50 -11.17 20.61
C LEU A 111 14.70 -11.88 21.95
N ASP A 112 14.15 -11.29 22.99
CA ASP A 112 13.99 -11.89 24.30
C ASP A 112 12.48 -12.06 24.56
N GLU A 113 12.02 -13.29 24.62
CA GLU A 113 10.61 -13.62 24.76
C GLU A 113 10.36 -14.39 26.06
N TYR A 114 9.37 -13.96 26.81
CA TYR A 114 8.92 -14.59 28.05
C TYR A 114 7.48 -15.06 27.90
N ILE A 115 7.26 -16.36 28.05
CA ILE A 115 5.96 -16.99 28.01
C ILE A 115 5.63 -17.50 29.40
N ASN A 116 4.67 -16.87 30.08
CA ASN A 116 4.22 -17.28 31.40
C ASN A 116 3.02 -18.19 31.26
N GLY A 117 3.22 -19.48 31.44
CA GLY A 117 2.15 -20.49 31.55
C GLY A 117 1.71 -20.68 32.98
N ASN A 118 0.63 -21.45 33.20
CA ASN A 118 0.08 -21.72 34.55
C ASN A 118 1.02 -22.52 35.47
N GLN A 119 1.98 -23.26 34.92
CA GLN A 119 2.89 -24.12 35.67
C GLN A 119 4.39 -23.83 35.40
N HIS A 120 4.69 -23.29 34.24
CA HIS A 120 6.08 -23.07 33.80
C HIS A 120 6.26 -21.71 33.16
N GLN A 121 7.43 -21.13 33.38
CA GLN A 121 7.89 -19.95 32.64
C GLN A 121 8.88 -20.41 31.57
N ILE A 122 8.63 -20.04 30.32
CA ILE A 122 9.55 -20.27 29.21
C ILE A 122 10.19 -18.93 28.86
N TYR A 123 11.51 -18.91 28.81
CA TYR A 123 12.31 -17.79 28.28
C TYR A 123 13.00 -18.24 27.02
N GLN A 124 12.85 -17.50 25.96
CA GLN A 124 13.50 -17.74 24.68
C GLN A 124 14.34 -16.53 24.32
N LYS A 125 15.62 -16.73 24.11
CA LYS A 125 16.52 -15.72 23.59
C LYS A 125 16.91 -16.08 22.18
N SER A 126 16.80 -15.12 21.25
CA SER A 126 17.28 -15.34 19.90
C SER A 126 18.15 -14.20 19.40
N VAL A 127 19.14 -14.55 18.60
CA VAL A 127 19.99 -13.62 17.86
C VAL A 127 20.05 -14.07 16.41
N GLY A 128 19.81 -13.15 15.51
CA GLY A 128 19.74 -13.51 14.11
C GLY A 128 20.17 -12.38 13.16
N ARG A 129 20.16 -12.73 11.89
CA ARG A 129 20.51 -11.86 10.78
C ARG A 129 19.57 -12.11 9.60
N ILE A 130 19.17 -11.05 8.94
CA ILE A 130 18.41 -11.08 7.69
C ILE A 130 19.24 -10.45 6.58
N ASP A 131 19.34 -11.11 5.44
CA ASP A 131 19.91 -10.61 4.20
C ASP A 131 18.87 -10.77 3.08
N ALA A 132 18.67 -9.73 2.26
CA ALA A 132 17.79 -9.82 1.10
C ALA A 132 18.20 -8.83 0.00
N ARG A 133 17.87 -9.15 -1.26
CA ARG A 133 17.92 -8.22 -2.37
C ARG A 133 16.51 -7.98 -2.88
N ASN A 134 16.09 -6.71 -2.90
CA ASN A 134 14.81 -6.28 -3.43
C ASN A 134 15.02 -5.47 -4.71
N TYR A 135 14.36 -5.84 -5.79
CA TYR A 135 14.45 -5.10 -7.06
C TYR A 135 13.18 -5.23 -7.87
N GLY A 136 12.94 -4.26 -8.73
CA GLY A 136 11.82 -4.33 -9.66
C GLY A 136 11.44 -3.01 -10.29
N PRO A 137 10.62 -3.08 -11.35
CA PRO A 137 10.04 -1.93 -12.02
C PRO A 137 8.73 -1.49 -11.39
N ASP A 138 8.49 -0.17 -11.43
CA ASP A 138 7.19 0.47 -11.27
C ASP A 138 6.96 1.41 -12.44
N ALA A 139 5.72 1.45 -12.95
CA ALA A 139 5.32 2.33 -14.03
C ALA A 139 3.94 2.90 -13.77
N ASN A 140 3.71 4.11 -14.21
CA ASN A 140 2.37 4.68 -14.24
C ASN A 140 2.17 5.49 -15.52
N LEU A 141 0.91 5.56 -15.96
CA LEU A 141 0.45 6.37 -17.06
C LEU A 141 -0.96 6.87 -16.75
N GLY A 142 -1.24 8.12 -17.07
CA GLY A 142 -2.57 8.65 -16.83
C GLY A 142 -2.83 9.93 -17.57
N PHE A 143 -4.07 10.39 -17.48
CA PHE A 143 -4.47 11.69 -17.96
C PHE A 143 -5.52 12.31 -17.05
N ASN A 144 -5.60 13.62 -17.06
CA ASN A 144 -6.71 14.43 -16.57
C ASN A 144 -7.24 15.26 -17.72
N TYR A 145 -8.55 15.42 -17.79
CA TYR A 145 -9.17 16.26 -18.80
C TYR A 145 -10.24 17.16 -18.17
N GLU A 146 -10.00 18.45 -18.23
CA GLU A 146 -10.96 19.49 -17.83
C GLU A 146 -11.80 19.89 -19.04
N PHE A 147 -13.07 19.47 -19.09
CA PHE A 147 -13.99 19.89 -20.15
C PHE A 147 -14.29 21.38 -20.06
N ASN A 148 -14.42 21.87 -18.82
CA ASN A 148 -14.64 23.26 -18.43
C ASN A 148 -14.32 23.42 -16.94
N GLU A 149 -14.62 24.58 -16.36
CA GLU A 149 -14.35 24.89 -14.95
C GLU A 149 -15.12 24.01 -13.96
N ASN A 150 -16.20 23.36 -14.43
CA ASN A 150 -17.10 22.57 -13.59
C ASN A 150 -16.96 21.06 -13.78
N HIS A 151 -16.22 20.59 -14.76
CA HIS A 151 -16.17 19.16 -15.09
C HIS A 151 -14.76 18.70 -15.39
N THR A 152 -14.30 17.75 -14.62
CA THR A 152 -12.99 17.09 -14.77
C THR A 152 -13.13 15.58 -14.72
N ILE A 153 -12.44 14.88 -15.60
CA ILE A 153 -12.24 13.43 -15.51
C ILE A 153 -10.76 13.10 -15.44
N GLY A 154 -10.44 11.95 -14.90
CA GLY A 154 -9.09 11.43 -14.96
C GLY A 154 -9.07 9.92 -14.90
N LEU A 155 -8.03 9.38 -15.52
CA LEU A 155 -7.72 7.95 -15.48
C LEU A 155 -6.22 7.80 -15.19
N LYS A 156 -5.88 6.90 -14.29
CA LYS A 156 -4.51 6.52 -13.99
C LYS A 156 -4.38 5.03 -13.99
N TYR A 157 -3.38 4.53 -14.66
CA TYR A 157 -2.98 3.13 -14.64
C TYR A 157 -1.61 3.00 -13.99
N LYS A 158 -1.46 1.99 -13.13
CA LYS A 158 -0.21 1.61 -12.50
C LYS A 158 0.12 0.16 -12.79
N PHE A 159 1.39 -0.08 -13.01
CA PHE A 159 1.99 -1.40 -13.12
C PHE A 159 3.18 -1.49 -12.18
N GLY A 160 3.38 -2.63 -11.53
CA GLY A 160 4.58 -2.88 -10.77
C GLY A 160 4.86 -4.37 -10.62
N SER A 161 6.12 -4.69 -10.41
CA SER A 161 6.56 -6.04 -10.11
C SER A 161 7.81 -5.99 -9.27
N GLY A 162 7.73 -6.48 -8.03
CA GLY A 162 8.85 -6.55 -7.11
C GLY A 162 9.38 -7.97 -6.97
N TYR A 163 10.67 -8.10 -6.88
CA TYR A 163 11.35 -9.37 -6.61
C TYR A 163 12.17 -9.24 -5.34
N THR A 164 12.03 -10.21 -4.43
CA THR A 164 12.96 -10.42 -3.32
C THR A 164 13.73 -11.70 -3.59
N LYS A 165 15.02 -11.59 -3.68
CA LYS A 165 15.92 -12.70 -3.93
C LYS A 165 16.89 -12.88 -2.78
N TYR A 166 17.32 -14.13 -2.57
CA TYR A 166 18.30 -14.46 -1.55
C TYR A 166 17.89 -13.97 -0.16
N PHE A 167 16.59 -14.04 0.14
CA PHE A 167 16.11 -13.72 1.47
C PHE A 167 16.58 -14.82 2.42
N ALA A 168 17.66 -14.54 3.12
CA ALA A 168 18.26 -15.46 4.08
C ALA A 168 18.00 -14.96 5.50
N VAL A 169 17.50 -15.85 6.34
CA VAL A 169 17.34 -15.65 7.78
C VAL A 169 18.17 -16.69 8.49
N ARG A 170 19.10 -16.25 9.33
CA ARG A 170 19.87 -17.12 10.23
C ARG A 170 19.57 -16.68 11.64
N GLN A 171 19.03 -17.58 12.43
CA GLN A 171 18.62 -17.27 13.79
C GLN A 171 18.95 -18.44 14.72
N ASN A 172 19.56 -18.12 15.84
CA ASN A 172 19.89 -19.09 16.88
C ASN A 172 18.98 -18.81 18.08
N TYR A 173 18.32 -19.84 18.55
CA TYR A 173 17.42 -19.77 19.71
C TYR A 173 18.03 -20.56 20.85
N SER A 174 18.06 -19.97 22.05
CA SER A 174 18.34 -20.67 23.30
C SER A 174 17.07 -20.67 24.14
N ILE A 175 16.61 -21.83 24.52
CA ILE A 175 15.32 -22.05 25.23
C ILE A 175 15.60 -22.42 26.68
N PHE A 176 14.93 -21.75 27.59
CA PHE A 176 14.99 -21.98 29.03
C PHE A 176 13.57 -22.23 29.58
N GLN A 177 13.44 -23.22 30.45
CA GLN A 177 12.22 -23.45 31.21
C GLN A 177 12.52 -23.32 32.70
N ASP A 178 11.81 -22.45 33.39
CA ASP A 178 12.01 -22.14 34.81
C ASP A 178 13.48 -21.81 35.15
N GLY A 179 14.16 -21.11 34.22
CA GLY A 179 15.56 -20.73 34.33
C GLY A 179 16.59 -21.82 33.97
N VAL A 180 16.12 -23.02 33.65
CA VAL A 180 17.00 -24.13 33.23
C VAL A 180 17.05 -24.19 31.69
N HIS A 181 18.27 -24.20 31.13
CA HIS A 181 18.51 -24.34 29.69
C HIS A 181 17.98 -25.69 29.19
N GLN A 182 17.12 -25.68 28.20
CA GLN A 182 16.48 -26.89 27.64
C GLN A 182 17.12 -27.32 26.31
N GLY A 183 17.74 -26.39 25.59
CA GLY A 183 18.37 -26.68 24.31
C GLY A 183 18.47 -25.45 23.43
N ASP A 184 19.19 -25.62 22.31
CA ASP A 184 19.40 -24.62 21.28
C ASP A 184 18.82 -25.11 19.97
N VAL A 185 18.19 -24.19 19.23
CA VAL A 185 17.70 -24.42 17.88
C VAL A 185 18.34 -23.43 16.94
N ASN A 186 18.94 -23.93 15.87
CA ASN A 186 19.47 -23.12 14.80
C ASN A 186 18.50 -23.15 13.62
N TYR A 187 17.99 -22.00 13.26
CA TYR A 187 17.11 -21.82 12.11
C TYR A 187 17.89 -21.16 10.97
N LEU A 188 17.90 -21.81 9.82
CA LEU A 188 18.51 -21.31 8.61
C LEU A 188 17.48 -21.36 7.49
N ASN A 189 17.05 -20.19 7.02
CA ASN A 189 16.33 -20.03 5.78
C ASN A 189 17.26 -19.29 4.82
N ASP A 190 17.81 -19.96 3.83
CA ASP A 190 18.76 -19.41 2.86
C ASP A 190 18.29 -19.50 1.41
N GLU A 191 17.13 -20.10 1.17
CA GLU A 191 16.54 -20.28 -0.14
C GLU A 191 15.10 -19.72 -0.17
N SER A 192 14.93 -18.43 0.12
CA SER A 192 13.63 -17.79 -0.01
C SER A 192 13.63 -16.77 -1.11
N ASP A 193 12.76 -16.98 -2.09
CA ASP A 193 12.51 -16.05 -3.17
C ASP A 193 11.05 -15.63 -3.15
N SER A 194 10.79 -14.36 -3.40
CA SER A 194 9.42 -13.92 -3.63
C SER A 194 9.32 -13.01 -4.85
N LYS A 195 8.22 -13.13 -5.55
CA LYS A 195 7.80 -12.22 -6.61
C LYS A 195 6.49 -11.60 -6.20
N GLN A 196 6.49 -10.29 -6.03
CA GLN A 196 5.30 -9.50 -5.76
C GLN A 196 4.87 -8.82 -7.05
N GLY A 197 3.78 -9.28 -7.62
CA GLY A 197 3.32 -8.81 -8.91
C GLY A 197 3.46 -9.87 -10.02
N PRO A 198 3.05 -9.50 -11.25
CA PRO A 198 2.62 -8.15 -11.58
C PRO A 198 1.41 -7.69 -10.77
N PHE A 199 1.39 -6.42 -10.42
CA PHE A 199 0.16 -5.75 -10.04
C PHE A 199 -0.24 -4.74 -11.11
N HIS A 200 -1.52 -4.63 -11.33
CA HIS A 200 -2.16 -3.71 -12.25
C HIS A 200 -3.25 -2.97 -11.49
N GLN A 201 -3.22 -1.68 -11.50
CA GLN A 201 -4.24 -0.85 -10.87
C GLN A 201 -4.71 0.20 -11.87
N ALA A 202 -6.02 0.34 -12.02
CA ALA A 202 -6.64 1.40 -12.78
C ALA A 202 -7.53 2.20 -11.84
N ASP A 203 -7.32 3.53 -11.79
CA ASP A 203 -8.09 4.47 -11.00
C ASP A 203 -8.76 5.47 -11.95
N PHE A 204 -10.08 5.57 -11.87
CA PHE A 204 -10.90 6.55 -12.58
C PHE A 204 -11.50 7.52 -11.58
N TYR A 205 -11.62 8.78 -11.95
CA TYR A 205 -12.38 9.74 -11.19
C TYR A 205 -13.11 10.74 -12.11
N TYR A 206 -14.21 11.25 -11.59
CA TYR A 206 -14.95 12.37 -12.14
C TYR A 206 -15.31 13.34 -11.01
N ASP A 207 -15.01 14.61 -11.19
CA ASP A 207 -15.44 15.72 -10.34
C ASP A 207 -16.24 16.69 -11.21
N GLY A 208 -17.49 17.00 -10.80
CA GLY A 208 -18.37 17.80 -11.61
C GLY A 208 -19.39 18.61 -10.83
N LYS A 209 -19.85 19.72 -11.45
CA LYS A 209 -20.93 20.56 -10.94
C LYS A 209 -22.01 20.75 -12.00
N ILE A 210 -23.25 20.41 -11.66
CA ILE A 210 -24.42 20.59 -12.50
C ILE A 210 -25.43 21.46 -11.74
N GLY A 211 -25.48 22.74 -12.06
CA GLY A 211 -26.24 23.72 -11.29
C GLY A 211 -25.72 23.83 -9.87
N LYS A 212 -26.53 23.49 -8.87
CA LYS A 212 -26.15 23.47 -7.46
C LYS A 212 -25.59 22.10 -7.01
N TRP A 213 -25.70 21.06 -7.80
CA TRP A 213 -25.24 19.72 -7.48
C TRP A 213 -23.72 19.59 -7.71
N SER A 214 -22.99 19.09 -6.74
CA SER A 214 -21.60 18.63 -6.90
C SER A 214 -21.58 17.11 -6.92
N ILE A 215 -20.83 16.53 -7.83
CA ILE A 215 -20.73 15.08 -8.04
C ILE A 215 -19.24 14.70 -7.96
N ASP A 216 -18.90 13.77 -7.07
CA ASP A 216 -17.56 13.17 -6.94
C ASP A 216 -17.73 11.66 -7.12
N LEU A 217 -17.13 11.11 -8.18
CA LEU A 217 -17.13 9.69 -8.48
C LEU A 217 -15.68 9.20 -8.54
N ASN A 218 -15.38 8.18 -7.76
CA ASN A 218 -14.10 7.49 -7.77
C ASN A 218 -14.33 6.00 -8.00
N ALA A 219 -13.53 5.39 -8.87
CA ALA A 219 -13.54 3.95 -9.11
C ALA A 219 -12.12 3.41 -9.23
N SER A 220 -11.87 2.25 -8.66
CA SER A 220 -10.56 1.57 -8.69
C SER A 220 -10.73 0.11 -9.00
N ALA A 221 -9.85 -0.41 -9.84
CA ALA A 221 -9.72 -1.83 -10.12
C ALA A 221 -8.25 -2.26 -9.93
N LEU A 222 -8.04 -3.33 -9.17
CA LEU A 222 -6.71 -3.86 -8.85
C LEU A 222 -6.65 -5.35 -9.13
N TRP A 223 -5.57 -5.78 -9.78
CA TRP A 223 -5.18 -7.18 -9.94
C TRP A 223 -3.74 -7.33 -9.50
N ARG A 224 -3.47 -8.35 -8.68
CA ARG A 224 -2.12 -8.65 -8.24
C ARG A 224 -1.89 -10.14 -8.11
N THR A 225 -0.62 -10.54 -8.27
CA THR A 225 -0.14 -11.87 -7.91
C THR A 225 1.00 -11.75 -6.90
N LYS A 226 1.20 -12.79 -6.11
CA LYS A 226 2.36 -12.95 -5.25
C LYS A 226 2.75 -14.42 -5.26
N ASP A 227 4.00 -14.69 -5.61
CA ASP A 227 4.63 -16.00 -5.52
C ASP A 227 5.71 -15.93 -4.44
N GLN A 228 5.81 -16.95 -3.61
CA GLN A 228 6.83 -17.03 -2.58
C GLN A 228 7.24 -18.49 -2.41
N ILE A 229 8.52 -18.76 -2.59
CA ILE A 229 9.15 -20.04 -2.30
C ILE A 229 10.05 -19.84 -1.09
N GLN A 230 9.94 -20.72 -0.11
CA GLN A 230 10.73 -20.70 1.10
C GLN A 230 11.21 -22.12 1.39
N LYS A 231 12.52 -22.25 1.69
CA LYS A 231 13.10 -23.47 2.21
C LYS A 231 13.90 -23.12 3.45
N ALA A 232 13.53 -23.72 4.56
CA ALA A 232 14.17 -23.53 5.84
C ALA A 232 14.69 -24.85 6.38
N THR A 233 15.85 -24.82 6.99
CA THR A 233 16.44 -25.92 7.75
C THR A 233 16.47 -25.53 9.21
N GLU A 234 15.91 -26.38 10.06
CA GLU A 234 16.01 -26.28 11.51
C GLU A 234 16.89 -27.41 12.01
N THR A 235 17.90 -27.08 12.77
CA THR A 235 18.76 -28.07 13.43
C THR A 235 18.63 -27.95 14.94
N SER A 236 18.28 -29.03 15.61
CA SER A 236 18.12 -29.08 17.05
C SER A 236 18.72 -30.34 17.64
N SER A 237 19.46 -30.16 18.73
CA SER A 237 20.02 -31.27 19.49
C SER A 237 18.96 -32.17 20.12
N GLU A 238 17.77 -31.60 20.40
CA GLU A 238 16.69 -32.29 21.12
C GLU A 238 15.64 -32.89 20.18
N LEU A 239 15.28 -32.16 19.09
CA LEU A 239 14.19 -32.53 18.19
C LEU A 239 14.67 -33.14 16.88
N GLY A 240 15.99 -33.13 16.65
CA GLY A 240 16.58 -33.55 15.38
C GLY A 240 16.45 -32.47 14.28
N ASP A 241 17.02 -32.78 13.13
CA ASP A 241 17.05 -31.88 12.00
C ASP A 241 15.77 -32.02 11.16
N GLN A 242 15.20 -30.90 10.74
CA GLN A 242 14.07 -30.91 9.82
C GLN A 242 14.24 -29.85 8.72
N ILE A 243 13.70 -30.17 7.55
CA ILE A 243 13.63 -29.26 6.42
C ILE A 243 12.16 -28.95 6.17
N VAL A 244 11.84 -27.67 6.10
CA VAL A 244 10.50 -27.17 5.80
C VAL A 244 10.53 -26.40 4.48
N CYS A 245 9.77 -26.87 3.51
CA CYS A 245 9.57 -26.17 2.25
C CYS A 245 8.14 -25.62 2.18
N SER A 246 8.00 -24.39 1.72
CA SER A 246 6.72 -23.76 1.49
C SER A 246 6.71 -23.08 0.13
N ASP A 247 5.73 -23.41 -0.72
CA ASP A 247 5.43 -22.74 -1.98
C ASP A 247 4.04 -22.12 -1.89
N SER A 248 4.01 -20.78 -1.97
CA SER A 248 2.78 -19.99 -1.82
C SER A 248 2.51 -19.18 -3.07
N HIS A 249 1.33 -19.38 -3.63
CA HIS A 249 0.83 -18.59 -4.77
C HIS A 249 -0.47 -17.88 -4.39
N THR A 250 -0.47 -16.55 -4.47
CA THR A 250 -1.64 -15.73 -4.15
C THR A 250 -2.05 -14.89 -5.37
N LYS A 251 -3.34 -14.91 -5.70
CA LYS A 251 -3.98 -14.02 -6.68
C LYS A 251 -5.02 -13.18 -5.97
N GLY A 252 -5.01 -11.87 -6.22
CA GLY A 252 -5.99 -10.94 -5.67
C GLY A 252 -6.61 -10.06 -6.75
N LYS A 253 -7.91 -9.79 -6.60
CA LYS A 253 -8.66 -8.82 -7.41
C LYS A 253 -9.46 -7.94 -6.46
N LEU A 254 -9.53 -6.66 -6.78
CA LEU A 254 -10.37 -5.68 -6.08
C LEU A 254 -11.04 -4.80 -7.11
N LEU A 255 -12.33 -4.58 -6.94
CA LEU A 255 -13.10 -3.55 -7.61
C LEU A 255 -13.74 -2.68 -6.53
N ALA A 256 -13.54 -1.38 -6.58
CA ALA A 256 -14.13 -0.42 -5.66
C ALA A 256 -14.69 0.77 -6.42
N GLY A 257 -15.82 1.31 -5.95
CA GLY A 257 -16.44 2.52 -6.49
C GLY A 257 -17.11 3.30 -5.37
N LYS A 258 -17.00 4.63 -5.44
CA LYS A 258 -17.62 5.56 -4.51
C LYS A 258 -18.20 6.75 -5.26
N LEU A 259 -19.45 7.04 -4.99
CA LEU A 259 -20.16 8.20 -5.51
C LEU A 259 -20.60 9.08 -4.33
N VAL A 260 -20.29 10.36 -4.40
CA VAL A 260 -20.80 11.38 -3.48
C VAL A 260 -21.49 12.46 -4.28
N VAL A 261 -22.71 12.81 -3.88
CA VAL A 261 -23.48 13.89 -4.48
C VAL A 261 -23.82 14.89 -3.38
N SER A 262 -23.42 16.14 -3.56
CA SER A 262 -23.60 17.22 -2.60
C SER A 262 -24.54 18.28 -3.14
N TYR A 263 -25.40 18.79 -2.27
CA TYR A 263 -26.34 19.88 -2.60
C TYR A 263 -26.34 20.94 -1.49
N PRO A 264 -25.96 22.19 -1.76
CA PRO A 264 -26.11 23.29 -0.82
C PRO A 264 -27.57 23.72 -0.75
N LEU A 265 -28.26 23.26 0.30
CA LEU A 265 -29.67 23.59 0.52
C LEU A 265 -29.85 25.09 0.84
N THR A 266 -28.92 25.61 1.67
CA THR A 266 -28.76 27.05 1.97
C THR A 266 -27.29 27.41 1.99
N ASP A 267 -26.95 28.68 2.18
CA ASP A 267 -25.54 29.12 2.32
C ASP A 267 -24.86 28.53 3.55
N GLN A 268 -25.65 28.06 4.53
CA GLN A 268 -25.16 27.47 5.78
C GLN A 268 -25.34 25.95 5.88
N LEU A 269 -26.24 25.37 5.05
CA LEU A 269 -26.59 23.94 5.14
C LEU A 269 -26.25 23.22 3.83
N ASN A 270 -25.35 22.27 3.88
CA ASN A 270 -25.03 21.34 2.80
C ASN A 270 -25.55 19.94 3.13
N ILE A 271 -26.07 19.25 2.13
CA ILE A 271 -26.51 17.87 2.24
C ILE A 271 -25.68 17.01 1.27
N ASP A 272 -25.07 15.96 1.80
CA ASP A 272 -24.29 14.99 1.03
C ASP A 272 -24.99 13.63 1.05
N PHE A 273 -25.07 13.00 -0.11
CA PHE A 273 -25.51 11.62 -0.29
C PHE A 273 -24.40 10.84 -0.92
N GLY A 274 -24.20 9.60 -0.50
CA GLY A 274 -23.19 8.78 -1.12
C GLY A 274 -23.48 7.30 -1.07
N SER A 275 -22.82 6.59 -1.97
CA SER A 275 -22.80 5.13 -2.00
C SER A 275 -21.40 4.64 -2.26
N GLU A 276 -21.09 3.49 -1.70
CA GLU A 276 -19.81 2.80 -1.89
C GLU A 276 -20.06 1.33 -2.19
N TYR A 277 -19.31 0.80 -3.13
CA TYR A 277 -19.27 -0.60 -3.49
C TYR A 277 -17.84 -1.10 -3.49
N THR A 278 -17.60 -2.24 -2.84
CA THR A 278 -16.31 -2.92 -2.88
C THR A 278 -16.53 -4.41 -3.10
N ASN A 279 -15.75 -5.00 -3.99
CA ASN A 279 -15.72 -6.44 -4.22
C ASN A 279 -14.27 -6.90 -4.26
N SER A 280 -13.91 -7.84 -3.40
CA SER A 280 -12.57 -8.46 -3.37
C SER A 280 -12.67 -9.96 -3.54
N ASP A 281 -11.69 -10.54 -4.24
CA ASP A 281 -11.52 -11.97 -4.43
C ASP A 281 -10.04 -12.30 -4.28
N SER A 282 -9.69 -12.99 -3.22
CA SER A 282 -8.32 -13.43 -2.92
C SER A 282 -8.26 -14.94 -2.87
N HIS A 283 -7.36 -15.51 -3.64
CA HIS A 283 -7.11 -16.95 -3.69
C HIS A 283 -5.64 -17.23 -3.36
N THR A 284 -5.41 -18.02 -2.33
CA THR A 284 -4.08 -18.43 -1.87
C THR A 284 -3.98 -19.94 -1.88
N ASN A 285 -2.94 -20.44 -2.54
CA ASN A 285 -2.56 -21.85 -2.54
C ASN A 285 -1.18 -21.96 -1.87
N ASN A 286 -1.11 -22.66 -0.74
CA ASN A 286 0.12 -22.96 -0.03
C ASN A 286 0.37 -24.47 -0.10
N GLN A 287 1.51 -24.85 -0.62
CA GLN A 287 2.00 -26.23 -0.59
C GLN A 287 3.17 -26.30 0.38
N ASN A 288 3.02 -27.07 1.45
CA ASN A 288 4.04 -27.25 2.46
C ASN A 288 4.53 -28.69 2.47
N GLU A 289 5.84 -28.85 2.55
CA GLU A 289 6.53 -30.14 2.70
C GLU A 289 7.45 -30.08 3.90
N GLY A 290 7.40 -31.09 4.74
CA GLY A 290 8.12 -31.11 6.01
C GLY A 290 7.47 -30.22 7.08
N GLY A 291 7.84 -30.42 8.33
CA GLY A 291 7.31 -29.69 9.47
C GLY A 291 5.84 -30.01 9.81
N VAL A 292 5.22 -29.17 10.63
CA VAL A 292 3.87 -29.37 11.18
C VAL A 292 2.77 -28.62 10.40
N ALA A 293 3.15 -27.71 9.49
CA ALA A 293 2.20 -26.90 8.75
C ALA A 293 1.58 -27.68 7.58
N ALA A 294 0.26 -27.83 7.59
CA ALA A 294 -0.46 -28.47 6.48
C ALA A 294 -0.55 -27.56 5.25
N SER A 295 -0.54 -28.18 4.06
CA SER A 295 -0.86 -27.47 2.81
C SER A 295 -2.30 -26.95 2.86
N ASN A 296 -2.53 -25.77 2.31
CA ASN A 296 -3.81 -25.09 2.37
C ASN A 296 -4.13 -24.42 1.03
N ASN A 297 -5.38 -24.53 0.61
CA ASN A 297 -5.95 -23.84 -0.53
C ASN A 297 -7.17 -23.05 -0.05
N SER A 298 -7.09 -21.74 -0.03
CA SER A 298 -8.13 -20.87 0.48
C SER A 298 -8.54 -19.81 -0.52
N ARG A 299 -9.83 -19.50 -0.55
CA ARG A 299 -10.38 -18.40 -1.32
C ARG A 299 -11.31 -17.56 -0.46
N ILE A 300 -11.04 -16.28 -0.40
CA ILE A 300 -11.85 -15.31 0.34
C ILE A 300 -12.47 -14.36 -0.68
N LYS A 301 -13.79 -14.27 -0.65
CA LYS A 301 -14.56 -13.30 -1.41
C LYS A 301 -15.34 -12.42 -0.46
N GLU A 302 -15.19 -11.13 -0.63
CA GLU A 302 -15.88 -10.14 0.17
C GLU A 302 -16.59 -9.15 -0.74
N GLN A 303 -17.82 -8.80 -0.40
CA GLN A 303 -18.59 -7.78 -1.07
C GLN A 303 -19.16 -6.84 -0.02
N ASN A 304 -18.95 -5.56 -0.21
CA ASN A 304 -19.48 -4.53 0.65
C ASN A 304 -20.25 -3.49 -0.17
N ILE A 305 -21.43 -3.13 0.32
CA ILE A 305 -22.27 -2.08 -0.23
C ILE A 305 -22.65 -1.18 0.94
N ALA A 306 -22.37 0.12 0.81
CA ALA A 306 -22.72 1.11 1.81
C ALA A 306 -23.41 2.30 1.15
N ALA A 307 -24.30 2.93 1.89
CA ALA A 307 -24.91 4.21 1.54
C ALA A 307 -24.91 5.12 2.76
N PHE A 308 -24.77 6.42 2.56
CA PHE A 308 -24.81 7.41 3.62
C PHE A 308 -25.54 8.67 3.19
N ALA A 309 -26.02 9.41 4.19
CA ALA A 309 -26.47 10.78 4.04
C ALA A 309 -25.90 11.61 5.21
N GLU A 310 -25.47 12.82 4.90
CA GLU A 310 -24.90 13.74 5.88
C GLU A 310 -25.49 15.13 5.68
N ALA A 311 -25.73 15.85 6.76
CA ALA A 311 -26.10 17.26 6.75
C ALA A 311 -25.04 18.05 7.52
N ALA A 312 -24.34 18.95 6.84
CA ALA A 312 -23.33 19.82 7.40
C ALA A 312 -23.85 21.23 7.57
N TRP A 313 -23.93 21.73 8.79
CA TRP A 313 -24.37 23.09 9.11
C TRP A 313 -23.21 23.93 9.60
N SER A 314 -22.94 25.04 8.89
CA SER A 314 -21.97 26.05 9.30
C SER A 314 -22.68 27.09 10.19
N LEU A 315 -22.34 27.11 11.47
CA LEU A 315 -22.70 28.23 12.33
C LEU A 315 -21.75 29.38 12.00
N GLY A 316 -22.28 30.48 11.43
CA GLY A 316 -21.52 31.67 11.04
C GLY A 316 -20.94 32.42 12.23
#